data_49ce326e5f2ab60ff4fc380dfd07a322
#
_entry.id   49ce326e5f2ab60ff4fc380dfd07a322
#
_cell.length_a   1.000
_cell.length_b   1.000
_cell.length_c   1.000
_cell.angle_alpha   90.00
_cell.angle_beta   90.00
_cell.angle_gamma   90.00
#
_symmetry.space_group_name_H-M   'P 1'
#
loop_
_entity.id
_entity.type
_entity.pdbx_description
1 polymer ?
#
loop_
_entity_poly.entity_id
_entity_poly.type
_entity_poly.pdbx_seq_one_letter_code
_entity_poly.pdbx_strand_id
1 'polypeptide(L)'
;MINRRFATPLAGILVGSSLLLVQPAAASPQASQAWPGAEKKPVAEGYGGAVSTVDLDASEAALGVLRQGGNAVDAAVAAAAVLGVTEPYSAGLAGGGFIVYYDARRKKVHTIDGRETAPKAMGPSSLEGIPFEEAVTSGLSAGVPGSVAQWELALRRFGTLSLRQALRPAVEVASKGFKVDQTFYDQTAANAARFKDFTSTAKLYLPGGAPPPVGSTFRNPELADTYRRLGRQGGEWLYGGSLGAEIVATVKKPPVTPGSTRNVRPGLMELPDLKAYRALERPPTKVTYKGMDVYGMAPPSSGGSTVGEALNILEALPKVGEHEYLEASRLSFADRGRYVGDIPGVPLKELLSDGFAKERACLIGERALTSPAAPGNPDGTYGPCAPAPPAEATPSAPEGPETTHLVVTDRWGNVVAYNITIESTGGNGIVVPGRGFLLNNELTDFTFGPAPGDPNLPAPGKRPRSSMAPTIVLDDGRPLLALGSPGGSTIITTVLQILVNRWDLGMSLPEALAAPRATQRNTAQTQAEQGFIDRYGAELTARGHSLVLNPEIGAATAVEFLRNGRLQAVAEPTRRGGGSALVVSGRR
;
A
#
# COMPACT_ATOMS: atom_id res chain seq x y z
N MET A 1 -56.59 32.02 92.32
CA MET A 1 -56.83 30.59 92.68
C MET A 1 -56.86 29.76 91.41
N ILE A 2 -55.88 28.94 91.24
CA ILE A 2 -55.93 27.51 90.84
C ILE A 2 -56.80 27.18 89.60
N ASN A 3 -56.35 26.81 88.47
CA ASN A 3 -56.00 25.43 88.13
C ASN A 3 -55.50 25.26 86.69
N ARG A 4 -54.49 24.46 86.56
CA ARG A 4 -53.91 23.90 85.34
C ARG A 4 -54.92 22.98 84.63
N ARG A 5 -54.94 22.99 83.31
CA ARG A 5 -55.12 21.75 82.50
C ARG A 5 -54.36 21.81 81.21
N PHE A 6 -53.67 20.76 80.97
CA PHE A 6 -52.84 20.42 79.78
C PHE A 6 -53.71 20.25 78.50
N ALA A 7 -53.27 20.73 77.39
CA ALA A 7 -53.74 20.30 76.08
C ALA A 7 -52.56 20.07 75.18
N THR A 8 -52.46 18.86 74.68
CA THR A 8 -51.48 18.32 73.73
C THR A 8 -51.71 18.88 72.32
N PRO A 9 -50.68 19.25 71.55
CA PRO A 9 -50.87 19.57 70.13
C PRO A 9 -50.75 18.33 69.26
N LEU A 10 -51.73 18.12 68.37
CA LEU A 10 -51.67 17.21 67.24
C LEU A 10 -50.58 17.70 66.22
N ALA A 11 -49.62 16.83 65.95
CA ALA A 11 -48.64 17.05 64.85
C ALA A 11 -49.29 16.65 63.52
N GLY A 12 -49.54 17.60 62.64
CA GLY A 12 -49.92 17.39 61.27
C GLY A 12 -48.70 17.05 60.45
N ILE A 13 -48.66 15.86 59.86
CA ILE A 13 -47.58 15.42 58.90
C ILE A 13 -47.92 16.02 57.54
N LEU A 14 -47.17 17.01 57.13
CA LEU A 14 -47.08 17.47 55.71
C LEU A 14 -46.12 16.57 54.95
N VAL A 15 -46.67 15.70 54.08
CA VAL A 15 -45.92 14.93 53.13
C VAL A 15 -45.55 15.88 51.99
N GLY A 16 -44.31 16.40 52.02
CA GLY A 16 -43.71 17.14 50.93
C GLY A 16 -43.19 16.17 49.86
N SER A 17 -43.91 16.08 48.74
CA SER A 17 -43.42 15.35 47.57
C SER A 17 -42.27 16.14 46.92
N SER A 18 -41.02 15.76 47.24
CA SER A 18 -39.81 16.26 46.52
C SER A 18 -39.71 15.58 45.18
N LEU A 19 -40.10 16.25 44.11
CA LEU A 19 -39.73 15.87 42.74
C LEU A 19 -38.20 16.01 42.60
N LEU A 20 -37.50 14.90 42.68
CA LEU A 20 -36.10 14.80 42.23
C LEU A 20 -36.07 14.93 40.71
N LEU A 21 -35.73 16.11 40.20
CA LEU A 21 -35.29 16.33 38.84
C LEU A 21 -33.97 15.56 38.65
N VAL A 22 -34.07 14.37 38.06
CA VAL A 22 -32.90 13.65 37.55
C VAL A 22 -32.38 14.44 36.34
N GLN A 23 -31.37 15.26 36.54
CA GLN A 23 -30.58 15.82 35.42
C GLN A 23 -29.91 14.67 34.71
N PRO A 24 -30.00 14.57 33.34
CA PRO A 24 -29.20 13.63 32.60
C PRO A 24 -27.72 13.99 32.82
N ALA A 25 -26.96 13.06 33.35
CA ALA A 25 -25.51 13.18 33.45
C ALA A 25 -24.95 13.47 32.05
N ALA A 26 -24.42 14.67 31.87
CA ALA A 26 -23.66 15.00 30.69
C ALA A 26 -22.52 14.00 30.63
N ALA A 27 -22.52 13.13 29.60
CA ALA A 27 -21.42 12.24 29.31
C ALA A 27 -20.18 13.11 29.12
N SER A 28 -19.29 13.09 30.09
CA SER A 28 -17.96 13.69 29.94
C SER A 28 -17.33 13.13 28.70
N PRO A 29 -16.78 13.98 27.79
CA PRO A 29 -16.00 13.46 26.67
C PRO A 29 -14.86 12.67 27.29
N GLN A 30 -14.84 11.34 27.04
CA GLN A 30 -13.69 10.52 27.37
C GLN A 30 -12.50 11.15 26.66
N ALA A 31 -11.61 11.76 27.43
CA ALA A 31 -10.32 12.21 26.97
C ALA A 31 -9.66 10.98 26.33
N SER A 32 -9.43 11.03 25.01
CA SER A 32 -8.63 10.03 24.34
C SER A 32 -7.29 9.99 25.07
N GLN A 33 -6.99 8.88 25.74
CA GLN A 33 -5.68 8.66 26.32
C GLN A 33 -4.66 8.81 25.19
N ALA A 34 -3.85 9.86 25.26
CA ALA A 34 -2.61 9.90 24.49
C ALA A 34 -1.75 8.76 25.05
N TRP A 35 -1.53 7.74 24.23
CA TRP A 35 -0.71 6.59 24.57
C TRP A 35 0.73 7.08 24.77
N PRO A 36 1.37 6.82 25.92
CA PRO A 36 2.80 7.11 26.08
C PRO A 36 3.54 6.13 25.18
N GLY A 37 4.26 6.64 24.18
CA GLY A 37 5.20 5.98 23.29
C GLY A 37 5.25 4.46 23.33
N ALA A 38 4.19 3.80 22.83
CA ALA A 38 4.22 2.36 22.68
C ALA A 38 5.28 2.02 21.61
N GLU A 39 6.14 1.05 21.91
CA GLU A 39 7.16 0.55 21.01
C GLU A 39 6.51 -0.27 19.89
N LYS A 40 7.00 -0.11 18.64
CA LYS A 40 6.59 -0.96 17.50
C LYS A 40 6.91 -2.42 17.85
N LYS A 41 5.95 -3.31 17.67
CA LYS A 41 6.12 -4.76 17.86
C LYS A 41 5.88 -5.48 16.56
N PRO A 42 6.87 -6.20 16.02
CA PRO A 42 6.74 -6.84 14.73
C PRO A 42 5.81 -8.08 14.74
N VAL A 43 5.49 -8.65 15.89
CA VAL A 43 4.64 -9.84 16.01
C VAL A 43 3.62 -9.66 17.12
N ALA A 44 2.37 -10.00 16.81
CA ALA A 44 1.29 -10.10 17.79
C ALA A 44 0.38 -11.29 17.48
N GLU A 45 -0.05 -12.01 18.52
CA GLU A 45 -0.97 -13.13 18.36
C GLU A 45 -2.20 -12.97 19.25
N GLY A 46 -3.37 -13.34 18.71
CA GLY A 46 -4.62 -13.23 19.46
C GLY A 46 -5.86 -13.51 18.65
N TYR A 47 -6.97 -12.92 19.04
CA TYR A 47 -8.31 -13.19 18.52
C TYR A 47 -9.09 -11.90 18.22
N GLY A 48 -10.19 -12.04 17.48
CA GLY A 48 -11.17 -10.98 17.28
C GLY A 48 -10.82 -9.94 16.24
N GLY A 49 -9.67 -10.07 15.60
CA GLY A 49 -9.14 -9.21 14.54
C GLY A 49 -7.67 -8.90 14.74
N ALA A 50 -6.99 -8.58 13.65
CA ALA A 50 -5.55 -8.31 13.63
C ALA A 50 -5.23 -7.21 12.62
N VAL A 51 -4.14 -6.50 12.88
CA VAL A 51 -3.63 -5.41 12.05
C VAL A 51 -2.11 -5.56 11.91
N SER A 52 -1.61 -5.34 10.73
CA SER A 52 -0.17 -5.22 10.46
C SER A 52 0.08 -4.06 9.50
N THR A 53 0.89 -3.08 9.92
CA THR A 53 1.32 -1.93 9.11
C THR A 53 2.79 -1.61 9.41
N VAL A 54 3.39 -0.70 8.67
CA VAL A 54 4.74 -0.18 8.95
C VAL A 54 4.76 0.88 10.07
N ASP A 55 3.58 1.36 10.49
CA ASP A 55 3.43 2.49 11.40
C ASP A 55 2.53 2.17 12.59
N LEU A 56 2.92 2.60 13.79
CA LEU A 56 2.18 2.30 15.02
C LEU A 56 0.86 3.06 15.12
N ASP A 57 0.84 4.36 14.79
CA ASP A 57 -0.37 5.18 14.88
C ASP A 57 -1.43 4.66 13.91
N ALA A 58 -1.02 4.19 12.71
CA ALA A 58 -1.90 3.57 11.74
C ALA A 58 -2.46 2.23 12.23
N SER A 59 -1.62 1.38 12.84
CA SER A 59 -2.05 0.12 13.44
C SER A 59 -3.03 0.34 14.60
N GLU A 60 -2.76 1.32 15.47
CA GLU A 60 -3.64 1.68 16.58
C GLU A 60 -4.98 2.26 16.10
N ALA A 61 -4.97 3.08 15.04
CA ALA A 61 -6.18 3.59 14.43
C ALA A 61 -7.08 2.47 13.91
N ALA A 62 -6.51 1.52 13.15
CA ALA A 62 -7.25 0.36 12.67
C ALA A 62 -7.78 -0.50 13.82
N LEU A 63 -6.93 -0.79 14.81
CA LEU A 63 -7.32 -1.56 15.99
C LEU A 63 -8.46 -0.88 16.77
N GLY A 64 -8.40 0.45 16.91
CA GLY A 64 -9.46 1.26 17.53
C GLY A 64 -10.79 1.12 16.80
N VAL A 65 -10.79 1.13 15.47
CA VAL A 65 -11.99 0.91 14.64
C VAL A 65 -12.54 -0.50 14.85
N LEU A 66 -11.68 -1.54 14.82
CA LEU A 66 -12.10 -2.94 15.04
C LEU A 66 -12.73 -3.11 16.44
N ARG A 67 -12.12 -2.54 17.49
CA ARG A 67 -12.63 -2.60 18.87
C ARG A 67 -13.97 -1.89 19.05
N GLN A 68 -14.23 -0.84 18.27
CA GLN A 68 -15.51 -0.12 18.26
C GLN A 68 -16.58 -0.82 17.41
N GLY A 69 -16.28 -1.96 16.81
CA GLY A 69 -17.22 -2.77 16.03
C GLY A 69 -17.25 -2.48 14.54
N GLY A 70 -16.31 -1.69 14.02
CA GLY A 70 -16.06 -1.56 12.59
C GLY A 70 -15.50 -2.87 12.01
N ASN A 71 -15.64 -3.06 10.70
CA ASN A 71 -15.12 -4.22 10.00
C ASN A 71 -13.71 -3.98 9.42
N ALA A 72 -13.14 -4.99 8.75
CA ALA A 72 -11.80 -4.94 8.18
C ALA A 72 -11.63 -3.80 7.15
N VAL A 73 -12.67 -3.50 6.36
CA VAL A 73 -12.63 -2.41 5.36
C VAL A 73 -12.64 -1.04 6.04
N ASP A 74 -13.49 -0.86 7.06
CA ASP A 74 -13.54 0.38 7.85
C ASP A 74 -12.17 0.68 8.48
N ALA A 75 -11.57 -0.34 9.08
CA ALA A 75 -10.27 -0.24 9.74
C ALA A 75 -9.12 -0.01 8.75
N ALA A 76 -9.17 -0.66 7.58
CA ALA A 76 -8.16 -0.47 6.53
C ALA A 76 -8.18 0.97 5.97
N VAL A 77 -9.37 1.55 5.73
CA VAL A 77 -9.48 2.96 5.30
C VAL A 77 -8.98 3.91 6.37
N ALA A 78 -9.30 3.65 7.66
CA ALA A 78 -8.80 4.47 8.76
C ALA A 78 -7.26 4.43 8.86
N ALA A 79 -6.65 3.23 8.78
CA ALA A 79 -5.20 3.08 8.76
C ALA A 79 -4.56 3.78 7.55
N ALA A 80 -5.15 3.61 6.36
CA ALA A 80 -4.67 4.24 5.13
C ALA A 80 -4.66 5.77 5.22
N ALA A 81 -5.69 6.36 5.81
CA ALA A 81 -5.75 7.80 6.03
C ALA A 81 -4.71 8.27 7.06
N VAL A 82 -4.44 7.48 8.12
CA VAL A 82 -3.39 7.78 9.10
C VAL A 82 -2.01 7.65 8.48
N LEU A 83 -1.75 6.61 7.68
CA LEU A 83 -0.49 6.48 6.92
C LEU A 83 -0.23 7.71 6.02
N GLY A 84 -1.27 8.33 5.46
CA GLY A 84 -1.13 9.60 4.75
C GLY A 84 -0.71 10.79 5.62
N VAL A 85 -0.71 10.64 6.96
CA VAL A 85 -0.21 11.61 7.93
C VAL A 85 1.19 11.24 8.42
N THR A 86 1.40 9.98 8.82
CA THR A 86 2.63 9.49 9.47
C THR A 86 3.68 8.99 8.49
N GLU A 87 3.24 8.49 7.33
CA GLU A 87 4.06 8.03 6.20
C GLU A 87 3.78 8.88 4.92
N PRO A 88 3.82 10.23 4.99
CA PRO A 88 3.36 11.11 3.90
C PRO A 88 4.22 11.00 2.64
N TYR A 89 5.39 10.35 2.75
CA TYR A 89 6.31 10.12 1.64
C TYR A 89 5.97 8.88 0.83
N SER A 90 5.11 8.00 1.36
CA SER A 90 4.72 6.74 0.75
C SER A 90 3.22 6.63 0.49
N ALA A 91 2.38 7.42 1.17
CA ALA A 91 0.93 7.34 1.09
C ALA A 91 0.26 8.70 1.17
N GLY A 92 -0.98 8.80 0.71
CA GLY A 92 -1.76 10.02 0.86
C GLY A 92 -3.06 10.03 0.07
N LEU A 93 -3.90 11.03 0.38
CA LEU A 93 -5.20 11.21 -0.31
C LEU A 93 -5.05 11.58 -1.79
N ALA A 94 -3.89 12.14 -2.19
CA ALA A 94 -3.59 12.46 -3.58
C ALA A 94 -2.83 11.34 -4.31
N GLY A 95 -2.71 10.16 -3.71
CA GLY A 95 -2.17 8.96 -4.30
C GLY A 95 -3.24 8.00 -4.81
N GLY A 96 -2.85 6.72 -4.92
CA GLY A 96 -3.72 5.62 -5.31
C GLY A 96 -3.29 4.29 -4.70
N GLY A 97 -3.85 3.20 -5.21
CA GLY A 97 -3.50 1.89 -4.68
C GLY A 97 -4.43 0.77 -5.13
N PHE A 98 -4.21 -0.42 -4.54
CA PHE A 98 -5.00 -1.62 -4.81
C PHE A 98 -5.40 -2.33 -3.54
N ILE A 99 -6.68 -2.66 -3.44
CA ILE A 99 -7.26 -3.46 -2.36
C ILE A 99 -7.59 -4.85 -2.90
N VAL A 100 -7.15 -5.90 -2.20
CA VAL A 100 -7.68 -7.25 -2.29
C VAL A 100 -8.45 -7.53 -1.01
N TYR A 101 -9.71 -7.89 -1.13
CA TYR A 101 -10.64 -8.07 -0.03
C TYR A 101 -11.31 -9.43 -0.05
N TYR A 102 -11.22 -10.19 1.02
CA TYR A 102 -11.99 -11.41 1.21
C TYR A 102 -13.24 -11.12 2.04
N ASP A 103 -14.42 -11.35 1.45
CA ASP A 103 -15.73 -11.31 2.12
C ASP A 103 -16.02 -12.68 2.72
N ALA A 104 -15.87 -12.80 4.03
CA ALA A 104 -16.07 -14.06 4.75
C ALA A 104 -17.52 -14.58 4.67
N ARG A 105 -18.50 -13.65 4.61
CA ARG A 105 -19.92 -14.02 4.49
C ARG A 105 -20.24 -14.66 3.14
N ARG A 106 -19.65 -14.11 2.06
CA ARG A 106 -19.87 -14.60 0.68
C ARG A 106 -18.83 -15.61 0.25
N LYS A 107 -17.78 -15.82 1.04
CA LYS A 107 -16.59 -16.62 0.70
C LYS A 107 -16.02 -16.24 -0.66
N LYS A 108 -15.86 -14.94 -0.90
CA LYS A 108 -15.46 -14.41 -2.21
C LYS A 108 -14.38 -13.35 -2.04
N VAL A 109 -13.39 -13.41 -2.94
CA VAL A 109 -12.38 -12.35 -3.07
C VAL A 109 -12.87 -11.29 -4.05
N HIS A 110 -12.73 -10.04 -3.66
CA HIS A 110 -12.99 -8.83 -4.43
C HIS A 110 -11.71 -8.02 -4.55
N THR A 111 -11.59 -7.24 -5.61
CA THR A 111 -10.50 -6.29 -5.75
C THR A 111 -11.01 -4.91 -6.13
N ILE A 112 -10.34 -3.87 -5.64
CA ILE A 112 -10.64 -2.49 -5.98
C ILE A 112 -9.37 -1.81 -6.49
N ASP A 113 -9.46 -1.32 -7.71
CA ASP A 113 -8.43 -0.54 -8.40
C ASP A 113 -8.67 0.96 -8.16
N GLY A 114 -7.80 1.56 -7.36
CA GLY A 114 -7.71 2.99 -7.13
C GLY A 114 -6.44 3.61 -7.71
N ARG A 115 -5.81 2.96 -8.73
CA ARG A 115 -4.62 3.48 -9.40
C ARG A 115 -4.92 4.82 -10.08
N GLU A 116 -3.98 5.71 -10.08
CA GLU A 116 -4.03 7.00 -10.75
C GLU A 116 -4.22 6.84 -12.26
N THR A 117 -4.81 7.83 -12.89
CA THR A 117 -4.95 7.85 -14.35
C THR A 117 -4.17 9.01 -14.97
N ALA A 118 -3.68 8.80 -16.18
CA ALA A 118 -3.14 9.88 -17.00
C ALA A 118 -4.24 10.88 -17.35
N PRO A 119 -3.94 12.19 -17.37
CA PRO A 119 -4.82 13.20 -17.95
C PRO A 119 -5.13 12.91 -19.41
N LYS A 120 -6.28 13.38 -19.92
CA LYS A 120 -6.67 13.21 -21.33
C LYS A 120 -5.68 13.84 -22.32
N ALA A 121 -4.96 14.86 -21.90
CA ALA A 121 -3.96 15.52 -22.72
C ALA A 121 -2.64 14.75 -22.84
N MET A 122 -2.46 13.64 -22.07
CA MET A 122 -1.24 12.84 -22.10
C MET A 122 -1.29 11.82 -23.24
N GLY A 123 -0.22 11.75 -24.02
CA GLY A 123 -0.05 10.80 -25.12
C GLY A 123 1.28 10.04 -25.02
N PRO A 124 1.55 9.10 -25.96
CA PRO A 124 2.72 8.22 -25.93
C PRO A 124 4.06 8.96 -25.82
N SER A 125 4.18 10.14 -26.41
CA SER A 125 5.43 10.94 -26.42
C SER A 125 5.50 11.98 -25.30
N SER A 126 4.55 12.01 -24.36
CA SER A 126 4.51 13.07 -23.34
C SER A 126 5.70 13.07 -22.38
N LEU A 127 6.37 11.92 -22.22
CA LEU A 127 7.57 11.76 -21.38
C LEU A 127 8.85 11.56 -22.19
N GLU A 128 8.74 11.55 -23.52
CA GLU A 128 9.89 11.30 -24.41
C GLU A 128 10.95 12.40 -24.28
N GLY A 129 12.22 11.97 -24.13
CA GLY A 129 13.37 12.87 -24.02
C GLY A 129 13.46 13.68 -22.72
N ILE A 130 12.56 13.46 -21.77
CA ILE A 130 12.59 14.11 -20.46
C ILE A 130 13.46 13.27 -19.51
N PRO A 131 14.49 13.86 -18.86
CA PRO A 131 15.24 13.14 -17.82
C PRO A 131 14.32 12.69 -16.69
N PHE A 132 14.49 11.46 -16.20
CA PHE A 132 13.62 10.87 -15.17
C PHE A 132 13.49 11.76 -13.93
N GLU A 133 14.61 12.26 -13.40
CA GLU A 133 14.64 13.15 -12.22
C GLU A 133 13.90 14.47 -12.42
N GLU A 134 13.90 14.99 -13.66
CA GLU A 134 13.12 16.19 -14.01
C GLU A 134 11.63 15.88 -14.09
N ALA A 135 11.28 14.73 -14.66
CA ALA A 135 9.89 14.28 -14.71
C ALA A 135 9.32 14.05 -13.32
N VAL A 136 10.04 13.32 -12.45
CA VAL A 136 9.63 13.04 -11.06
C VAL A 136 9.25 14.31 -10.31
N THR A 137 10.10 15.36 -10.39
CA THR A 137 9.89 16.59 -9.63
C THR A 137 9.21 17.66 -10.48
N SER A 138 8.02 17.36 -10.95
CA SER A 138 7.24 18.26 -11.83
C SER A 138 5.73 18.09 -11.67
N GLY A 139 4.96 19.04 -12.16
CA GLY A 139 3.51 18.87 -12.31
C GLY A 139 3.15 17.80 -13.36
N LEU A 140 4.05 17.57 -14.34
CA LEU A 140 3.84 16.62 -15.43
C LEU A 140 3.66 15.17 -14.96
N SER A 141 4.33 14.80 -13.87
CA SER A 141 4.26 13.45 -13.32
C SER A 141 3.01 13.18 -12.47
N ALA A 142 2.23 14.22 -12.13
CA ALA A 142 1.05 14.05 -11.28
C ALA A 142 -0.10 13.35 -12.01
N GLY A 143 -0.42 12.12 -11.59
CA GLY A 143 -1.60 11.38 -12.01
C GLY A 143 -2.87 11.86 -11.30
N VAL A 144 -4.02 11.61 -11.90
CA VAL A 144 -5.33 11.89 -11.30
C VAL A 144 -5.50 11.01 -10.06
N PRO A 145 -5.65 11.59 -8.85
CA PRO A 145 -5.68 10.83 -7.60
C PRO A 145 -6.80 9.80 -7.52
N GLY A 146 -6.50 8.63 -6.96
CA GLY A 146 -7.43 7.53 -6.85
C GLY A 146 -7.85 7.15 -5.43
N SER A 147 -7.03 7.47 -4.41
CA SER A 147 -7.24 7.00 -3.03
C SER A 147 -8.62 7.32 -2.47
N VAL A 148 -9.10 8.55 -2.62
CA VAL A 148 -10.39 8.98 -2.06
C VAL A 148 -11.57 8.24 -2.71
N ALA A 149 -11.57 8.09 -4.03
CA ALA A 149 -12.62 7.34 -4.75
C ALA A 149 -12.58 5.84 -4.37
N GLN A 150 -11.39 5.30 -4.15
CA GLN A 150 -11.19 3.93 -3.69
C GLN A 150 -11.76 3.73 -2.27
N TRP A 151 -11.47 4.65 -1.35
CA TRP A 151 -12.02 4.58 0.01
C TRP A 151 -13.54 4.66 0.02
N GLU A 152 -14.12 5.60 -0.73
CA GLU A 152 -15.59 5.70 -0.84
C GLU A 152 -16.23 4.47 -1.47
N LEU A 153 -15.60 3.89 -2.51
CA LEU A 153 -16.08 2.65 -3.12
C LEU A 153 -16.02 1.49 -2.13
N ALA A 154 -14.88 1.32 -1.44
CA ALA A 154 -14.68 0.26 -0.45
C ALA A 154 -15.69 0.37 0.70
N LEU A 155 -15.82 1.56 1.31
CA LEU A 155 -16.77 1.79 2.40
C LEU A 155 -18.22 1.58 1.96
N ARG A 156 -18.62 2.10 0.80
CA ARG A 156 -19.98 1.93 0.28
C ARG A 156 -20.33 0.48 -0.02
N ARG A 157 -19.37 -0.31 -0.52
CA ARG A 157 -19.60 -1.70 -0.92
C ARG A 157 -19.52 -2.68 0.23
N PHE A 158 -18.61 -2.47 1.14
CA PHE A 158 -18.19 -3.46 2.13
C PHE A 158 -18.03 -2.91 3.54
N GLY A 159 -17.96 -1.60 3.72
CA GLY A 159 -17.82 -0.96 5.03
C GLY A 159 -19.14 -0.80 5.79
N THR A 160 -19.03 -0.38 7.02
CA THR A 160 -20.15 0.00 7.91
C THR A 160 -20.06 1.44 8.36
N LEU A 161 -18.90 2.07 8.23
CA LEU A 161 -18.66 3.47 8.59
C LEU A 161 -18.84 4.40 7.39
N SER A 162 -19.25 5.63 7.67
CA SER A 162 -19.14 6.74 6.71
C SER A 162 -17.68 7.15 6.54
N LEU A 163 -17.35 7.78 5.41
CA LEU A 163 -16.01 8.35 5.16
C LEU A 163 -15.59 9.29 6.32
N ARG A 164 -16.52 10.12 6.83
CA ARG A 164 -16.27 11.00 7.98
C ARG A 164 -15.80 10.25 9.22
N GLN A 165 -16.43 9.11 9.52
CA GLN A 165 -16.06 8.29 10.67
C GLN A 165 -14.72 7.60 10.47
N ALA A 166 -14.45 7.06 9.28
CA ALA A 166 -13.20 6.40 8.94
C ALA A 166 -12.00 7.38 8.96
N LEU A 167 -12.19 8.66 8.56
CA LEU A 167 -11.15 9.67 8.56
C LEU A 167 -10.87 10.29 9.94
N ARG A 168 -11.71 10.04 10.96
CA ARG A 168 -11.56 10.66 12.29
C ARG A 168 -10.17 10.41 12.92
N PRO A 169 -9.61 9.20 12.92
CA PRO A 169 -8.28 8.96 13.49
C PRO A 169 -7.19 9.79 12.79
N ALA A 170 -7.23 9.89 11.47
CA ALA A 170 -6.26 10.69 10.71
C ALA A 170 -6.37 12.21 11.03
N VAL A 171 -7.59 12.72 11.21
CA VAL A 171 -7.81 14.08 11.70
C VAL A 171 -7.18 14.30 13.07
N GLU A 172 -7.31 13.32 13.97
CA GLU A 172 -6.75 13.41 15.31
C GLU A 172 -5.22 13.41 15.30
N VAL A 173 -4.60 12.45 14.58
CA VAL A 173 -3.14 12.34 14.45
C VAL A 173 -2.57 13.60 13.80
N ALA A 174 -3.15 14.07 12.69
CA ALA A 174 -2.68 15.28 12.02
C ALA A 174 -2.78 16.54 12.89
N SER A 175 -3.85 16.66 13.73
CA SER A 175 -4.06 17.80 14.61
C SER A 175 -3.18 17.79 15.85
N LYS A 176 -3.13 16.63 16.54
CA LYS A 176 -2.37 16.47 17.80
C LYS A 176 -0.88 16.28 17.52
N GLY A 177 -0.55 15.72 16.38
CA GLY A 177 0.79 15.34 15.94
C GLY A 177 1.17 13.94 16.39
N PHE A 178 2.25 13.46 15.79
CA PHE A 178 2.92 12.19 16.11
C PHE A 178 4.40 12.46 16.41
N LYS A 179 5.10 11.47 16.96
CA LYS A 179 6.54 11.56 17.24
C LYS A 179 7.32 11.25 15.97
N VAL A 180 8.18 12.17 15.57
CA VAL A 180 9.14 11.97 14.47
C VAL A 180 10.06 10.83 14.84
N ASP A 181 10.00 9.72 14.10
CA ASP A 181 10.94 8.62 14.18
C ASP A 181 12.13 8.82 13.22
N GLN A 182 13.08 7.90 13.25
CA GLN A 182 14.27 7.98 12.39
C GLN A 182 13.89 7.88 10.90
N THR A 183 12.93 7.03 10.54
CA THR A 183 12.48 6.84 9.15
C THR A 183 11.90 8.13 8.58
N PHE A 184 11.01 8.80 9.31
CA PHE A 184 10.44 10.08 8.89
C PHE A 184 11.53 11.16 8.72
N TYR A 185 12.50 11.21 9.67
CA TYR A 185 13.62 12.14 9.59
C TYR A 185 14.48 11.88 8.35
N ASP A 186 14.88 10.62 8.12
CA ASP A 186 15.78 10.23 7.03
C ASP A 186 15.13 10.48 5.66
N GLN A 187 13.86 10.14 5.51
CA GLN A 187 13.09 10.41 4.30
C GLN A 187 12.93 11.91 4.04
N THR A 188 12.70 12.71 5.09
CA THR A 188 12.67 14.17 4.97
C THR A 188 14.03 14.73 4.56
N ALA A 189 15.10 14.24 5.18
CA ALA A 189 16.48 14.67 4.91
C ALA A 189 16.90 14.33 3.47
N ALA A 190 16.60 13.13 3.01
CA ALA A 190 16.85 12.69 1.62
C ALA A 190 16.14 13.57 0.59
N ASN A 191 14.95 14.07 0.92
CA ASN A 191 14.15 14.94 0.08
C ASN A 191 14.43 16.44 0.28
N ALA A 192 15.22 16.84 1.27
CA ALA A 192 15.35 18.25 1.68
C ALA A 192 15.77 19.18 0.52
N ALA A 193 16.70 18.73 -0.32
CA ALA A 193 17.16 19.52 -1.48
C ALA A 193 16.00 19.82 -2.45
N ARG A 194 15.16 18.84 -2.71
CA ARG A 194 13.98 18.92 -3.58
C ARG A 194 12.85 19.72 -2.93
N PHE A 195 12.60 19.50 -1.65
CA PHE A 195 11.53 20.17 -0.90
C PHE A 195 11.76 21.68 -0.73
N LYS A 196 13.00 22.14 -0.69
CA LYS A 196 13.35 23.57 -0.67
C LYS A 196 12.90 24.32 -1.91
N ASP A 197 12.76 23.60 -3.02
CA ASP A 197 12.36 24.21 -4.30
C ASP A 197 10.86 24.57 -4.36
N PHE A 198 10.06 24.16 -3.36
CA PHE A 198 8.61 24.46 -3.30
C PHE A 198 8.23 25.14 -1.99
N THR A 199 7.65 26.33 -2.07
CA THR A 199 7.34 27.16 -0.90
C THR A 199 6.43 26.49 0.12
N SER A 200 5.37 25.81 -0.33
CA SER A 200 4.42 25.10 0.53
C SER A 200 5.04 23.86 1.19
N THR A 201 5.89 23.15 0.46
CA THR A 201 6.57 21.94 0.96
C THR A 201 7.66 22.29 1.96
N ALA A 202 8.49 23.28 1.65
CA ALA A 202 9.52 23.78 2.56
C ALA A 202 8.92 24.26 3.89
N LYS A 203 7.80 25.04 3.80
CA LYS A 203 7.08 25.52 4.99
C LYS A 203 6.64 24.34 5.90
N LEU A 204 6.16 23.24 5.34
CA LEU A 204 5.60 22.13 6.10
C LEU A 204 6.69 21.18 6.63
N TYR A 205 7.58 20.71 5.76
CA TYR A 205 8.53 19.63 6.07
C TYR A 205 9.93 20.11 6.48
N LEU A 206 10.25 21.37 6.23
CA LEU A 206 11.56 21.95 6.57
C LEU A 206 11.38 23.22 7.42
N PRO A 207 10.69 23.14 8.59
CA PRO A 207 10.54 24.30 9.46
C PRO A 207 11.93 24.78 9.93
N GLY A 208 12.23 26.07 9.70
CA GLY A 208 13.58 26.61 9.94
C GLY A 208 14.64 26.16 8.93
N GLY A 209 14.25 25.54 7.81
CA GLY A 209 15.14 25.11 6.74
C GLY A 209 15.75 23.71 6.89
N ALA A 210 15.32 22.94 7.91
CA ALA A 210 15.84 21.61 8.22
C ALA A 210 14.70 20.61 8.53
N PRO A 211 14.94 19.29 8.40
CA PRO A 211 14.00 18.26 8.84
C PRO A 211 13.64 18.38 10.31
N PRO A 212 12.40 18.06 10.73
CA PRO A 212 12.02 18.02 12.13
C PRO A 212 12.88 17.00 12.90
N PRO A 213 13.45 17.34 14.06
CA PRO A 213 14.32 16.44 14.81
C PRO A 213 13.59 15.16 15.29
N VAL A 214 14.30 14.03 15.31
CA VAL A 214 13.80 12.77 15.88
C VAL A 214 13.34 13.00 17.32
N GLY A 215 12.19 12.42 17.70
CA GLY A 215 11.55 12.59 19.01
C GLY A 215 10.72 13.87 19.15
N SER A 216 10.83 14.83 18.23
CA SER A 216 9.96 16.01 18.21
C SER A 216 8.52 15.62 17.83
N THR A 217 7.58 16.54 18.02
CA THR A 217 6.19 16.31 17.61
C THR A 217 5.92 17.04 16.30
N PHE A 218 5.65 16.28 15.24
CA PHE A 218 5.22 16.83 13.96
C PHE A 218 3.68 16.96 13.92
N ARG A 219 3.18 18.10 13.47
CA ARG A 219 1.75 18.40 13.30
C ARG A 219 1.48 18.91 11.90
N ASN A 220 0.30 18.53 11.38
CA ASN A 220 -0.15 18.99 10.08
C ASN A 220 -1.62 19.47 10.14
N PRO A 221 -1.85 20.68 10.69
CA PRO A 221 -3.20 21.21 10.84
C PRO A 221 -3.91 21.46 9.50
N GLU A 222 -3.17 21.74 8.44
CA GLU A 222 -3.71 21.92 7.09
C GLU A 222 -4.30 20.59 6.57
N LEU A 223 -3.61 19.47 6.76
CA LEU A 223 -4.12 18.14 6.41
C LEU A 223 -5.29 17.73 7.30
N ALA A 224 -5.25 18.04 8.58
CA ALA A 224 -6.37 17.79 9.50
C ALA A 224 -7.65 18.50 9.02
N ASP A 225 -7.55 19.77 8.58
CA ASP A 225 -8.69 20.50 8.02
C ASP A 225 -9.15 19.87 6.69
N THR A 226 -8.22 19.47 5.85
CA THR A 226 -8.51 18.78 4.58
C THR A 226 -9.29 17.49 4.83
N TYR A 227 -8.86 16.62 5.75
CA TYR A 227 -9.61 15.40 6.11
C TYR A 227 -10.97 15.69 6.75
N ARG A 228 -11.10 16.74 7.59
CA ARG A 228 -12.40 17.15 8.14
C ARG A 228 -13.38 17.58 7.06
N ARG A 229 -12.92 18.37 6.08
CA ARG A 229 -13.73 18.82 4.95
C ARG A 229 -14.10 17.66 4.03
N LEU A 230 -13.13 16.80 3.71
CA LEU A 230 -13.37 15.60 2.91
C LEU A 230 -14.41 14.68 3.58
N GLY A 231 -14.33 14.48 4.88
CA GLY A 231 -15.33 13.70 5.64
C GLY A 231 -16.73 14.31 5.64
N ARG A 232 -16.87 15.64 5.47
CA ARG A 232 -18.17 16.33 5.40
C ARG A 232 -18.73 16.42 3.99
N GLN A 233 -17.88 16.64 2.98
CA GLN A 233 -18.28 16.93 1.60
C GLN A 233 -18.17 15.71 0.69
N GLY A 234 -17.50 14.65 1.15
CA GLY A 234 -17.23 13.47 0.32
C GLY A 234 -16.19 13.74 -0.77
N GLY A 235 -15.97 12.72 -1.60
CA GLY A 235 -15.05 12.77 -2.73
C GLY A 235 -15.44 13.79 -3.80
N GLU A 236 -16.70 14.19 -3.86
CA GLU A 236 -17.14 15.26 -4.81
C GLU A 236 -16.35 16.55 -4.64
N TRP A 237 -15.94 16.88 -3.40
CA TRP A 237 -15.10 18.04 -3.14
C TRP A 237 -13.74 17.97 -3.86
N LEU A 238 -13.18 16.76 -4.02
CA LEU A 238 -11.94 16.54 -4.78
C LEU A 238 -12.24 16.39 -6.28
N TYR A 239 -13.20 15.55 -6.65
CA TYR A 239 -13.37 15.16 -8.05
C TYR A 239 -14.20 16.17 -8.87
N GLY A 240 -15.00 17.00 -8.25
CA GLY A 240 -15.84 18.01 -8.91
C GLY A 240 -15.77 19.39 -8.30
N GLY A 241 -15.24 19.50 -7.07
CA GLY A 241 -15.30 20.71 -6.26
C GLY A 241 -14.01 21.53 -6.21
N SER A 242 -13.92 22.40 -5.20
CA SER A 242 -12.83 23.36 -5.07
C SER A 242 -11.47 22.74 -4.76
N LEU A 243 -11.42 21.60 -4.04
CA LEU A 243 -10.15 20.92 -3.80
C LEU A 243 -9.54 20.42 -5.11
N GLY A 244 -10.36 19.88 -6.02
CA GLY A 244 -9.89 19.49 -7.35
C GLY A 244 -9.36 20.67 -8.16
N ALA A 245 -10.04 21.82 -8.11
CA ALA A 245 -9.56 23.04 -8.77
C ALA A 245 -8.20 23.50 -8.21
N GLU A 246 -7.98 23.40 -6.90
CA GLU A 246 -6.71 23.73 -6.24
C GLU A 246 -5.59 22.76 -6.63
N ILE A 247 -5.89 21.46 -6.73
CA ILE A 247 -4.94 20.44 -7.22
C ILE A 247 -4.54 20.77 -8.66
N VAL A 248 -5.51 21.00 -9.56
CA VAL A 248 -5.25 21.34 -10.97
C VAL A 248 -4.41 22.62 -11.07
N ALA A 249 -4.74 23.65 -10.30
CA ALA A 249 -3.98 24.90 -10.30
C ALA A 249 -2.52 24.67 -9.84
N THR A 250 -2.32 23.84 -8.81
CA THR A 250 -0.98 23.48 -8.28
C THR A 250 -0.19 22.68 -9.30
N VAL A 251 -0.80 21.70 -9.96
CA VAL A 251 -0.17 20.87 -10.99
C VAL A 251 0.24 21.69 -12.20
N LYS A 252 -0.60 22.64 -12.64
CA LYS A 252 -0.32 23.53 -13.78
C LYS A 252 0.67 24.63 -13.46
N LYS A 253 0.70 25.10 -12.22
CA LYS A 253 1.59 26.15 -11.75
C LYS A 253 2.15 25.78 -10.38
N PRO A 254 3.14 24.87 -10.32
CA PRO A 254 3.77 24.50 -9.08
C PRO A 254 4.27 25.71 -8.29
N PRO A 255 4.15 25.70 -6.94
CA PRO A 255 4.55 26.82 -6.08
C PRO A 255 6.08 26.86 -5.89
N VAL A 256 6.82 27.07 -6.96
CA VAL A 256 8.30 27.09 -6.96
C VAL A 256 8.80 28.25 -6.12
N THR A 257 9.81 27.96 -5.28
CA THR A 257 10.46 28.95 -4.42
C THR A 257 11.22 29.97 -5.29
N PRO A 258 11.09 31.29 -5.03
CA PRO A 258 11.85 32.29 -5.75
C PRO A 258 13.36 32.01 -5.65
N GLY A 259 14.04 32.02 -6.82
CA GLY A 259 15.47 31.73 -6.91
C GLY A 259 15.83 30.25 -7.06
N SER A 260 14.86 29.33 -7.06
CA SER A 260 15.12 27.94 -7.44
C SER A 260 15.56 27.87 -8.93
N THR A 261 16.56 27.04 -9.18
CA THR A 261 17.07 26.77 -10.54
C THR A 261 16.51 25.48 -11.13
N ARG A 262 15.63 24.78 -10.39
CA ARG A 262 15.04 23.53 -10.85
C ARG A 262 14.10 23.78 -12.04
N ASN A 263 14.24 22.98 -13.09
CA ASN A 263 13.31 22.98 -14.20
C ASN A 263 12.04 22.20 -13.81
N VAL A 264 11.00 22.90 -13.36
CA VAL A 264 9.73 22.31 -12.93
C VAL A 264 8.69 22.45 -14.05
N ARG A 265 8.39 21.34 -14.73
CA ARG A 265 7.41 21.34 -15.82
C ARG A 265 5.99 21.47 -15.29
N PRO A 266 5.11 22.26 -15.94
CA PRO A 266 3.68 22.25 -15.63
C PRO A 266 3.07 20.89 -15.99
N GLY A 267 2.05 20.48 -15.26
CA GLY A 267 1.30 19.27 -15.55
C GLY A 267 0.15 19.48 -16.53
N LEU A 268 -0.37 18.36 -17.03
CA LEU A 268 -1.42 18.31 -18.05
C LEU A 268 -2.83 18.14 -17.48
N MET A 269 -2.96 17.90 -16.17
CA MET A 269 -4.25 17.61 -15.51
C MET A 269 -5.22 18.78 -15.62
N GLU A 270 -6.47 18.45 -15.93
CA GLU A 270 -7.60 19.36 -16.00
C GLU A 270 -8.73 18.92 -15.06
N LEU A 271 -9.63 19.83 -14.68
CA LEU A 271 -10.77 19.49 -13.82
C LEU A 271 -11.70 18.38 -14.42
N PRO A 272 -11.93 18.32 -15.74
CA PRO A 272 -12.64 17.20 -16.36
C PRO A 272 -11.99 15.83 -16.15
N ASP A 273 -10.66 15.75 -16.01
CA ASP A 273 -9.95 14.48 -15.73
C ASP A 273 -10.31 13.97 -14.34
N LEU A 274 -10.31 14.85 -13.34
CA LEU A 274 -10.78 14.55 -11.99
C LEU A 274 -12.24 14.11 -11.98
N LYS A 275 -13.14 14.84 -12.66
CA LYS A 275 -14.57 14.52 -12.75
C LYS A 275 -14.83 13.15 -13.41
N ALA A 276 -13.98 12.77 -14.34
CA ALA A 276 -14.08 11.50 -15.06
C ALA A 276 -13.54 10.30 -14.26
N TYR A 277 -12.70 10.54 -13.27
CA TYR A 277 -12.06 9.47 -12.52
C TYR A 277 -13.09 8.58 -11.79
N ARG A 278 -12.83 7.27 -11.82
CA ARG A 278 -13.59 6.26 -11.06
C ARG A 278 -12.64 5.19 -10.54
N ALA A 279 -12.77 4.84 -9.27
CA ALA A 279 -12.22 3.58 -8.78
C ALA A 279 -13.03 2.41 -9.35
N LEU A 280 -12.38 1.29 -9.65
CA LEU A 280 -12.99 0.16 -10.37
C LEU A 280 -12.91 -1.13 -9.54
N GLU A 281 -13.98 -1.92 -9.55
CA GLU A 281 -13.88 -3.33 -9.17
C GLU A 281 -13.34 -4.13 -10.38
N ARG A 282 -12.33 -4.99 -10.15
CA ARG A 282 -11.76 -5.87 -11.17
C ARG A 282 -11.86 -7.33 -10.72
N PRO A 283 -11.94 -8.31 -11.61
CA PRO A 283 -11.75 -9.70 -11.23
C PRO A 283 -10.34 -9.90 -10.64
N PRO A 284 -10.19 -10.62 -9.51
CA PRO A 284 -8.85 -10.95 -9.00
C PRO A 284 -8.12 -11.92 -9.94
N THR A 285 -6.79 -11.92 -9.90
CA THR A 285 -6.01 -13.06 -10.38
C THR A 285 -6.17 -14.22 -9.39
N LYS A 286 -6.08 -15.45 -9.89
CA LYS A 286 -6.11 -16.66 -9.08
C LYS A 286 -5.19 -17.71 -9.67
N VAL A 287 -4.33 -18.30 -8.85
CA VAL A 287 -3.57 -19.52 -9.15
C VAL A 287 -3.66 -20.48 -7.96
N THR A 288 -3.31 -21.72 -8.18
CA THR A 288 -3.20 -22.71 -7.10
C THR A 288 -1.73 -23.05 -6.88
N TYR A 289 -1.26 -22.95 -5.64
CA TYR A 289 0.11 -23.28 -5.26
C TYR A 289 0.13 -24.17 -4.01
N LYS A 290 0.76 -25.33 -4.07
CA LYS A 290 0.75 -26.33 -2.97
C LYS A 290 -0.67 -26.66 -2.49
N GLY A 291 -1.65 -26.68 -3.40
CA GLY A 291 -3.06 -26.95 -3.09
C GLY A 291 -3.82 -25.75 -2.50
N MET A 292 -3.18 -24.60 -2.30
CA MET A 292 -3.80 -23.38 -1.79
C MET A 292 -4.14 -22.42 -2.93
N ASP A 293 -5.25 -21.70 -2.81
CA ASP A 293 -5.66 -20.66 -3.75
C ASP A 293 -4.99 -19.33 -3.42
N VAL A 294 -4.16 -18.81 -4.33
CA VAL A 294 -3.48 -17.51 -4.20
C VAL A 294 -4.17 -16.47 -5.06
N TYR A 295 -4.69 -15.43 -4.43
CA TYR A 295 -5.40 -14.33 -5.08
C TYR A 295 -4.57 -13.05 -5.04
N GLY A 296 -4.52 -12.34 -6.16
CA GLY A 296 -3.85 -11.06 -6.30
C GLY A 296 -4.65 -10.07 -7.14
N MET A 297 -4.06 -8.91 -7.37
CA MET A 297 -4.65 -7.85 -8.19
C MET A 297 -4.37 -8.08 -9.67
N ALA A 298 -5.40 -7.92 -10.51
CA ALA A 298 -5.29 -7.97 -11.96
C ALA A 298 -4.72 -6.66 -12.56
N PRO A 299 -4.31 -6.64 -13.84
CA PRO A 299 -3.85 -5.41 -14.50
C PRO A 299 -4.82 -4.22 -14.33
N PRO A 300 -4.30 -2.99 -14.11
CA PRO A 300 -2.94 -2.50 -14.36
C PRO A 300 -1.90 -2.91 -13.32
N SER A 301 -2.28 -3.53 -12.20
CA SER A 301 -1.28 -4.20 -11.36
C SER A 301 -0.71 -5.41 -12.11
N SER A 302 0.60 -5.47 -12.18
CA SER A 302 1.32 -6.66 -12.63
C SER A 302 1.63 -7.62 -11.46
N GLY A 303 1.35 -7.18 -10.22
CA GLY A 303 1.70 -7.95 -9.03
C GLY A 303 1.05 -9.32 -9.01
N GLY A 304 -0.27 -9.39 -9.15
CA GLY A 304 -0.98 -10.66 -9.08
C GLY A 304 -0.68 -11.61 -10.25
N SER A 305 -0.45 -11.08 -11.47
CA SER A 305 -0.08 -11.90 -12.62
C SER A 305 1.35 -12.44 -12.50
N THR A 306 2.31 -11.59 -12.13
CA THR A 306 3.74 -11.99 -12.10
C THR A 306 4.05 -12.90 -10.91
N VAL A 307 3.46 -12.64 -9.72
CA VAL A 307 3.54 -13.57 -8.59
C VAL A 307 2.88 -14.90 -8.95
N GLY A 308 1.67 -14.87 -9.55
CA GLY A 308 0.94 -16.08 -9.90
C GLY A 308 1.66 -16.93 -10.95
N GLU A 309 2.21 -16.30 -11.99
CA GLU A 309 3.01 -16.97 -13.00
C GLU A 309 4.27 -17.61 -12.39
N ALA A 310 5.01 -16.86 -11.57
CA ALA A 310 6.20 -17.40 -10.90
C ALA A 310 5.87 -18.59 -9.99
N LEU A 311 4.77 -18.53 -9.24
CA LEU A 311 4.31 -19.66 -8.42
C LEU A 311 3.95 -20.89 -9.27
N ASN A 312 3.27 -20.71 -10.40
CA ASN A 312 2.95 -21.82 -11.31
C ASN A 312 4.22 -22.42 -11.94
N ILE A 313 5.24 -21.59 -12.27
CA ILE A 313 6.54 -22.06 -12.74
C ILE A 313 7.22 -22.92 -11.65
N LEU A 314 7.23 -22.44 -10.40
CA LEU A 314 7.80 -23.17 -9.26
C LEU A 314 7.05 -24.47 -8.96
N GLU A 315 5.71 -24.49 -9.07
CA GLU A 315 4.89 -25.70 -8.88
C GLU A 315 5.21 -26.78 -9.93
N ALA A 316 5.66 -26.39 -11.12
CA ALA A 316 6.07 -27.32 -12.18
C ALA A 316 7.46 -27.92 -11.98
N LEU A 317 8.25 -27.42 -11.02
CA LEU A 317 9.60 -27.90 -10.73
C LEU A 317 9.60 -29.02 -9.68
N PRO A 318 10.54 -29.97 -9.75
CA PRO A 318 10.62 -31.07 -8.78
C PRO A 318 11.11 -30.63 -7.41
N LYS A 319 11.80 -29.50 -7.33
CA LYS A 319 12.36 -28.94 -6.10
C LYS A 319 12.42 -27.41 -6.23
N VAL A 320 12.18 -26.71 -5.15
CA VAL A 320 12.25 -25.25 -5.04
C VAL A 320 13.28 -24.85 -3.98
N GLY A 321 14.17 -23.95 -4.36
CA GLY A 321 15.15 -23.29 -3.52
C GLY A 321 15.43 -21.89 -4.06
N GLU A 322 16.50 -21.26 -3.59
CA GLU A 322 16.82 -19.87 -3.95
C GLU A 322 17.12 -19.68 -5.45
N HIS A 323 17.77 -20.64 -6.07
CA HIS A 323 18.04 -20.58 -7.51
C HIS A 323 16.74 -20.63 -8.33
N GLU A 324 15.89 -21.59 -8.04
CA GLU A 324 14.62 -21.78 -8.74
C GLU A 324 13.71 -20.56 -8.52
N TYR A 325 13.68 -20.00 -7.31
CA TYR A 325 12.99 -18.74 -7.00
C TYR A 325 13.50 -17.58 -7.88
N LEU A 326 14.81 -17.38 -7.98
CA LEU A 326 15.40 -16.30 -8.78
C LEU A 326 15.13 -16.48 -10.28
N GLU A 327 15.20 -17.70 -10.78
CA GLU A 327 14.95 -17.98 -12.19
C GLU A 327 13.47 -17.89 -12.57
N ALA A 328 12.55 -18.37 -11.71
CA ALA A 328 11.12 -18.17 -11.91
C ALA A 328 10.76 -16.68 -11.91
N SER A 329 11.36 -15.89 -11.00
CA SER A 329 11.22 -14.43 -10.99
C SER A 329 11.71 -13.81 -12.29
N ARG A 330 12.90 -14.21 -12.79
CA ARG A 330 13.47 -13.73 -14.06
C ARG A 330 12.52 -13.93 -15.23
N LEU A 331 11.99 -15.14 -15.37
CA LEU A 331 11.09 -15.51 -16.46
C LEU A 331 9.77 -14.75 -16.39
N SER A 332 9.14 -14.70 -15.23
CA SER A 332 7.87 -13.98 -15.04
C SER A 332 8.01 -12.46 -15.24
N PHE A 333 9.18 -11.87 -14.92
CA PHE A 333 9.45 -10.47 -15.24
C PHE A 333 9.70 -10.23 -16.73
N ALA A 334 10.24 -11.19 -17.48
CA ALA A 334 10.34 -11.11 -18.94
C ALA A 334 8.93 -11.01 -19.55
N ASP A 335 8.04 -11.89 -19.14
CA ASP A 335 6.66 -11.95 -19.63
C ASP A 335 5.83 -10.74 -19.18
N ARG A 336 5.99 -10.30 -17.93
CA ARG A 336 5.43 -9.04 -17.41
C ARG A 336 5.77 -7.85 -18.32
N GLY A 337 7.06 -7.71 -18.66
CA GLY A 337 7.54 -6.60 -19.49
C GLY A 337 6.85 -6.55 -20.84
N ARG A 338 6.64 -7.71 -21.46
CA ARG A 338 6.07 -7.83 -22.81
C ARG A 338 4.55 -7.69 -22.86
N TYR A 339 3.83 -8.18 -21.85
CA TYR A 339 2.38 -8.40 -21.96
C TYR A 339 1.52 -7.59 -21.00
N VAL A 340 2.05 -7.13 -19.85
CA VAL A 340 1.20 -6.59 -18.79
C VAL A 340 1.17 -5.07 -18.78
N GLY A 341 -0.02 -4.50 -18.86
CA GLY A 341 -0.31 -3.06 -18.77
C GLY A 341 -1.82 -2.80 -18.71
N ASP A 342 -2.22 -1.54 -18.66
CA ASP A 342 -3.63 -1.14 -18.74
C ASP A 342 -4.07 -1.06 -20.20
N ILE A 343 -4.13 -2.21 -20.85
CA ILE A 343 -4.48 -2.38 -22.26
C ILE A 343 -5.52 -3.48 -22.41
N PRO A 344 -6.37 -3.43 -23.44
CA PRO A 344 -7.20 -4.57 -23.84
C PRO A 344 -6.33 -5.76 -24.28
N GLY A 345 -6.79 -6.98 -24.01
CA GLY A 345 -6.18 -8.19 -24.57
C GLY A 345 -4.90 -8.66 -23.87
N VAL A 346 -4.61 -8.22 -22.63
CA VAL A 346 -3.59 -8.88 -21.81
C VAL A 346 -3.92 -10.38 -21.75
N PRO A 347 -3.01 -11.29 -22.18
CA PRO A 347 -3.27 -12.73 -22.21
C PRO A 347 -3.21 -13.34 -20.79
N LEU A 348 -3.96 -12.74 -19.85
CA LEU A 348 -3.87 -13.05 -18.42
C LEU A 348 -4.18 -14.53 -18.12
N LYS A 349 -5.18 -15.10 -18.81
CA LYS A 349 -5.55 -16.50 -18.63
C LYS A 349 -4.39 -17.44 -18.99
N GLU A 350 -3.70 -17.12 -20.09
CA GLU A 350 -2.61 -17.96 -20.58
C GLU A 350 -1.32 -17.75 -19.75
N LEU A 351 -0.99 -16.51 -19.37
CA LEU A 351 0.12 -16.22 -18.44
C LEU A 351 -0.02 -16.99 -17.10
N LEU A 352 -1.24 -17.24 -16.66
CA LEU A 352 -1.54 -17.96 -15.41
C LEU A 352 -1.90 -19.43 -15.64
N SER A 353 -1.66 -19.98 -16.84
CA SER A 353 -1.98 -21.38 -17.14
C SER A 353 -0.84 -22.32 -16.75
N ASP A 354 -1.18 -23.54 -16.33
CA ASP A 354 -0.20 -24.59 -16.04
C ASP A 354 0.59 -25.00 -17.29
N GLY A 355 -0.01 -24.88 -18.48
CA GLY A 355 0.66 -25.17 -19.75
C GLY A 355 1.82 -24.23 -20.01
N PHE A 356 1.57 -22.91 -19.91
CA PHE A 356 2.60 -21.89 -20.06
C PHE A 356 3.68 -22.01 -18.97
N ALA A 357 3.27 -22.22 -17.72
CA ALA A 357 4.18 -22.38 -16.61
C ALA A 357 5.17 -23.57 -16.82
N LYS A 358 4.67 -24.70 -17.30
CA LYS A 358 5.51 -25.87 -17.62
C LYS A 358 6.52 -25.56 -18.74
N GLU A 359 6.11 -24.83 -19.77
CA GLU A 359 7.01 -24.41 -20.84
C GLU A 359 8.11 -23.48 -20.29
N ARG A 360 7.74 -22.53 -19.41
CA ARG A 360 8.73 -21.64 -18.77
C ARG A 360 9.64 -22.39 -17.80
N ALA A 361 9.11 -23.30 -16.99
CA ALA A 361 9.88 -24.10 -16.04
C ALA A 361 10.95 -24.97 -16.71
N CYS A 362 10.70 -25.44 -17.92
CA CYS A 362 11.68 -26.19 -18.72
C CYS A 362 12.98 -25.42 -18.98
N LEU A 363 12.97 -24.10 -18.92
CA LEU A 363 14.16 -23.27 -19.13
C LEU A 363 15.06 -23.21 -17.90
N ILE A 364 14.56 -23.60 -16.72
CA ILE A 364 15.29 -23.57 -15.46
C ILE A 364 16.13 -24.85 -15.35
N GLY A 365 17.43 -24.71 -15.52
CA GLY A 365 18.41 -25.79 -15.39
C GLY A 365 19.26 -25.65 -14.13
N GLU A 366 20.43 -26.30 -14.11
CA GLU A 366 21.39 -26.20 -13.00
C GLU A 366 22.07 -24.83 -12.91
N ARG A 367 22.13 -24.11 -14.01
CA ARG A 367 22.80 -22.80 -14.12
C ARG A 367 21.79 -21.68 -14.37
N ALA A 368 22.13 -20.49 -13.87
CA ALA A 368 21.35 -19.28 -14.12
C ALA A 368 21.24 -18.99 -15.63
N LEU A 369 20.05 -18.59 -16.04
CA LEU A 369 19.80 -18.11 -17.40
C LEU A 369 20.61 -16.86 -17.68
N THR A 370 21.01 -16.68 -18.96
CA THR A 370 21.59 -15.42 -19.39
C THR A 370 20.54 -14.30 -19.29
N SER A 371 20.95 -13.14 -18.84
CA SER A 371 20.07 -12.00 -18.69
C SER A 371 20.27 -10.98 -19.82
N PRO A 372 19.17 -10.37 -20.29
CA PRO A 372 17.77 -10.63 -20.00
C PRO A 372 17.27 -11.92 -20.67
N ALA A 373 16.37 -12.64 -19.97
CA ALA A 373 15.66 -13.76 -20.57
C ALA A 373 14.59 -13.26 -21.55
N ALA A 374 14.35 -14.03 -22.61
CA ALA A 374 13.26 -13.72 -23.55
C ALA A 374 11.89 -13.93 -22.92
N PRO A 375 10.85 -13.12 -23.27
CA PRO A 375 9.48 -13.43 -22.95
C PRO A 375 9.05 -14.74 -23.65
N GLY A 376 8.16 -15.49 -23.00
CA GLY A 376 7.50 -16.65 -23.60
C GLY A 376 6.39 -16.25 -24.58
N ASN A 377 5.67 -17.23 -25.10
CA ASN A 377 4.54 -16.99 -26.00
C ASN A 377 3.25 -17.58 -25.41
N PRO A 378 2.46 -16.79 -24.65
CA PRO A 378 1.23 -17.25 -24.02
C PRO A 378 0.07 -17.31 -25.03
N ASP A 379 0.16 -18.22 -26.01
CA ASP A 379 -0.81 -18.37 -27.12
C ASP A 379 -1.81 -19.51 -26.93
N GLY A 380 -1.70 -20.26 -25.83
CA GLY A 380 -2.58 -21.41 -25.52
C GLY A 380 -2.10 -22.72 -26.16
N THR A 381 -0.96 -22.72 -26.87
CA THR A 381 -0.37 -23.91 -27.49
C THR A 381 1.02 -24.14 -26.90
N TYR A 382 1.15 -25.09 -25.99
CA TYR A 382 2.36 -25.34 -25.26
C TYR A 382 2.96 -26.70 -25.62
N GLY A 383 4.21 -26.69 -26.04
CA GLY A 383 4.96 -27.88 -26.44
C GLY A 383 5.98 -28.33 -25.40
N PRO A 384 6.71 -29.43 -25.66
CA PRO A 384 7.89 -29.75 -24.88
C PRO A 384 8.93 -28.64 -25.03
N CYS A 385 9.70 -28.40 -23.98
CA CYS A 385 10.72 -27.37 -23.83
C CYS A 385 11.37 -26.89 -25.14
N ALA A 386 10.87 -25.78 -25.67
CA ALA A 386 11.48 -25.14 -26.82
C ALA A 386 12.59 -24.18 -26.32
N PRO A 387 13.76 -24.11 -26.99
CA PRO A 387 14.74 -23.09 -26.65
C PRO A 387 14.13 -21.70 -26.84
N ALA A 388 14.28 -20.85 -25.82
CA ALA A 388 13.80 -19.48 -25.90
C ALA A 388 14.52 -18.73 -27.04
N PRO A 389 13.82 -17.94 -27.87
CA PRO A 389 14.45 -17.07 -28.84
C PRO A 389 15.35 -16.05 -28.13
N PRO A 390 16.41 -15.53 -28.82
CA PRO A 390 17.22 -14.46 -28.23
C PRO A 390 16.35 -13.26 -27.86
N ALA A 391 16.56 -12.71 -26.66
CA ALA A 391 15.78 -11.59 -26.17
C ALA A 391 16.25 -10.26 -26.74
N GLU A 392 15.31 -9.46 -27.24
CA GLU A 392 15.47 -8.01 -27.20
C GLU A 392 15.02 -7.53 -25.81
N ALA A 393 15.94 -6.95 -25.05
CA ALA A 393 15.66 -6.39 -23.74
C ALA A 393 14.63 -5.27 -23.89
N THR A 394 13.46 -5.43 -23.31
CA THR A 394 12.51 -4.32 -23.16
C THR A 394 12.99 -3.49 -21.97
N PRO A 395 13.41 -2.22 -22.16
CA PRO A 395 13.79 -1.37 -21.04
C PRO A 395 12.59 -1.22 -20.09
N SER A 396 12.71 -1.69 -18.87
CA SER A 396 11.73 -1.40 -17.82
C SER A 396 12.02 0.00 -17.30
N ALA A 397 11.01 0.86 -17.25
CA ALA A 397 11.13 2.13 -16.54
C ALA A 397 11.52 1.87 -15.08
N PRO A 398 12.41 2.69 -14.49
CA PRO A 398 12.68 2.59 -13.06
C PRO A 398 11.38 2.91 -12.31
N GLU A 399 10.88 1.95 -11.54
CA GLU A 399 9.74 2.17 -10.62
C GLU A 399 10.30 2.68 -9.29
N GLY A 400 9.68 3.74 -8.74
CA GLY A 400 10.09 4.32 -7.46
C GLY A 400 9.99 3.31 -6.31
N PRO A 401 10.89 3.38 -5.32
CA PRO A 401 10.95 2.39 -4.24
C PRO A 401 9.86 2.55 -3.19
N GLU A 402 9.04 3.62 -3.26
CA GLU A 402 8.16 4.00 -2.16
C GLU A 402 6.69 3.61 -2.40
N THR A 403 6.19 2.92 -1.43
CA THR A 403 4.81 2.43 -1.32
C THR A 403 4.62 2.08 0.15
N THR A 404 3.41 1.88 0.63
CA THR A 404 3.18 1.23 1.90
C THR A 404 2.15 0.11 1.73
N HIS A 405 2.15 -0.83 2.67
CA HIS A 405 1.21 -1.94 2.69
C HIS A 405 0.61 -2.12 4.07
N LEU A 406 -0.64 -2.55 4.13
CA LEU A 406 -1.31 -2.92 5.36
C LEU A 406 -2.16 -4.17 5.18
N VAL A 407 -2.28 -4.95 6.26
CA VAL A 407 -3.24 -6.04 6.37
C VAL A 407 -4.14 -5.81 7.57
N VAL A 408 -5.43 -5.98 7.36
CA VAL A 408 -6.45 -5.93 8.43
C VAL A 408 -7.36 -7.13 8.30
N THR A 409 -7.66 -7.79 9.43
CA THR A 409 -8.72 -8.79 9.51
C THR A 409 -9.62 -8.50 10.71
N ASP A 410 -10.91 -8.83 10.58
CA ASP A 410 -11.90 -8.59 11.62
C ASP A 410 -12.39 -9.88 12.28
N ARG A 411 -13.26 -9.75 13.29
CA ARG A 411 -13.84 -10.87 14.04
C ARG A 411 -14.76 -11.78 13.23
N TRP A 412 -15.20 -11.34 12.05
CA TRP A 412 -16.04 -12.14 11.15
C TRP A 412 -15.23 -12.92 10.11
N GLY A 413 -13.89 -12.71 10.10
CA GLY A 413 -12.98 -13.35 9.17
C GLY A 413 -12.85 -12.64 7.82
N ASN A 414 -13.34 -11.41 7.71
CA ASN A 414 -13.03 -10.58 6.54
C ASN A 414 -11.55 -10.17 6.58
N VAL A 415 -10.94 -10.06 5.40
CA VAL A 415 -9.52 -9.74 5.25
C VAL A 415 -9.34 -8.67 4.20
N VAL A 416 -8.53 -7.67 4.50
CA VAL A 416 -8.06 -6.66 3.55
C VAL A 416 -6.54 -6.72 3.48
N ALA A 417 -5.99 -6.89 2.27
CA ALA A 417 -4.61 -6.59 1.92
C ALA A 417 -4.62 -5.35 1.02
N TYR A 418 -3.91 -4.29 1.40
CA TYR A 418 -3.99 -3.01 0.73
C TYR A 418 -2.62 -2.36 0.54
N ASN A 419 -2.23 -2.15 -0.70
CA ASN A 419 -1.10 -1.30 -1.07
C ASN A 419 -1.56 0.11 -1.44
N ILE A 420 -0.86 1.11 -0.91
CA ILE A 420 -1.08 2.54 -1.16
C ILE A 420 0.23 3.18 -1.55
N THR A 421 0.18 4.13 -2.50
CA THR A 421 1.38 4.81 -2.98
C THR A 421 1.09 6.25 -3.38
N ILE A 422 2.16 7.04 -3.44
CA ILE A 422 2.28 8.28 -4.21
C ILE A 422 3.47 8.20 -5.17
N GLU A 423 3.98 7.01 -5.44
CA GLU A 423 5.07 6.53 -6.27
C GLU A 423 6.45 6.72 -5.62
N SER A 424 7.21 7.79 -5.87
CA SER A 424 8.53 8.03 -5.26
C SER A 424 8.40 8.57 -3.84
N THR A 425 9.50 8.48 -3.06
CA THR A 425 9.58 9.09 -1.71
C THR A 425 9.21 10.57 -1.76
N GLY A 426 8.04 10.93 -1.20
CA GLY A 426 7.51 12.28 -1.23
C GLY A 426 6.85 12.68 -2.56
N GLY A 427 6.47 11.72 -3.38
CA GLY A 427 5.77 11.96 -4.65
C GLY A 427 6.56 12.90 -5.56
N ASN A 428 5.89 13.89 -6.17
CA ASN A 428 6.59 14.90 -6.96
C ASN A 428 7.24 16.03 -6.13
N GLY A 429 7.22 15.95 -4.82
CA GLY A 429 7.77 16.95 -3.92
C GLY A 429 6.88 18.18 -3.69
N ILE A 430 5.68 18.24 -4.26
CA ILE A 430 4.82 19.42 -4.25
C ILE A 430 3.66 19.23 -3.26
N VAL A 431 3.63 20.02 -2.20
CA VAL A 431 2.47 20.12 -1.29
C VAL A 431 1.46 21.10 -1.88
N VAL A 432 0.19 20.70 -1.95
CA VAL A 432 -0.90 21.59 -2.34
C VAL A 432 -1.04 22.71 -1.29
N PRO A 433 -0.88 24.00 -1.67
CA PRO A 433 -0.86 25.11 -0.73
C PRO A 433 -2.10 25.17 0.18
N GLY A 434 -1.89 25.22 1.50
CA GLY A 434 -2.97 25.27 2.50
C GLY A 434 -3.76 23.97 2.69
N ARG A 435 -3.30 22.84 2.09
CA ARG A 435 -3.97 21.54 2.17
C ARG A 435 -3.17 20.45 2.88
N GLY A 436 -1.85 20.63 3.02
CA GLY A 436 -0.98 19.80 3.85
C GLY A 436 -0.69 18.40 3.33
N PHE A 437 -0.93 18.09 2.05
CA PHE A 437 -0.61 16.80 1.44
C PHE A 437 0.25 16.96 0.19
N LEU A 438 1.12 15.98 -0.03
CA LEU A 438 1.95 15.86 -1.23
C LEU A 438 1.12 15.31 -2.41
N LEU A 439 1.45 15.76 -3.60
CA LEU A 439 0.96 15.17 -4.85
C LEU A 439 1.79 13.94 -5.21
N ASN A 440 1.16 12.98 -5.88
CA ASN A 440 1.84 11.83 -6.46
C ASN A 440 2.69 12.23 -7.68
N ASN A 441 3.64 11.37 -8.04
CA ASN A 441 4.36 11.40 -9.31
C ASN A 441 4.13 10.12 -10.13
N GLU A 442 2.95 9.56 -10.03
CA GLU A 442 2.61 8.21 -10.49
C GLU A 442 2.78 8.01 -12.00
N LEU A 443 2.71 9.09 -12.80
CA LEU A 443 2.85 8.98 -14.24
C LEU A 443 4.29 8.66 -14.68
N THR A 444 5.26 8.72 -13.78
CA THR A 444 6.64 8.25 -14.04
C THR A 444 6.76 6.73 -14.10
N ASP A 445 5.74 6.00 -13.68
CA ASP A 445 5.64 4.55 -13.88
C ASP A 445 5.34 4.15 -15.33
N PHE A 446 4.95 5.09 -16.19
CA PHE A 446 4.89 4.85 -17.62
C PHE A 446 6.28 4.72 -18.25
N THR A 447 6.36 4.02 -19.38
CA THR A 447 7.59 3.93 -20.17
C THR A 447 7.93 5.27 -20.79
N PHE A 448 9.20 5.70 -20.62
CA PHE A 448 9.76 6.93 -21.20
C PHE A 448 10.35 6.64 -22.58
N GLY A 449 9.82 7.23 -23.60
CA GLY A 449 10.35 7.15 -24.93
C GLY A 449 9.64 6.17 -25.87
N PRO A 450 10.04 6.18 -27.14
CA PRO A 450 9.40 5.38 -28.16
C PRO A 450 9.75 3.88 -27.96
N ALA A 451 8.75 3.12 -27.59
CA ALA A 451 8.82 1.66 -27.49
C ALA A 451 7.57 1.06 -28.14
N PRO A 452 7.51 0.96 -29.49
CA PRO A 452 6.36 0.44 -30.19
C PRO A 452 5.95 -0.94 -29.66
N GLY A 453 4.68 -1.09 -29.30
CA GLY A 453 4.15 -2.33 -28.73
C GLY A 453 4.38 -2.51 -27.22
N ASP A 454 4.99 -1.56 -26.53
CA ASP A 454 5.07 -1.58 -25.07
C ASP A 454 3.69 -1.35 -24.46
N PRO A 455 3.19 -2.30 -23.63
CA PRO A 455 1.88 -2.18 -23.00
C PRO A 455 1.80 -1.04 -21.99
N ASN A 456 2.92 -0.44 -21.60
CA ASN A 456 3.00 0.60 -20.56
C ASN A 456 3.30 2.01 -21.10
N LEU A 457 3.14 2.27 -22.40
CA LEU A 457 3.20 3.63 -22.94
C LEU A 457 2.06 4.50 -22.42
N PRO A 458 2.30 5.81 -22.15
CA PRO A 458 1.24 6.73 -21.76
C PRO A 458 0.14 6.83 -22.82
N ALA A 459 -1.10 6.99 -22.36
CA ALA A 459 -2.26 7.28 -23.21
C ALA A 459 -3.35 8.03 -22.43
N PRO A 460 -4.26 8.74 -23.08
CA PRO A 460 -5.35 9.45 -22.44
C PRO A 460 -6.17 8.56 -21.48
N GLY A 461 -6.25 8.95 -20.21
CA GLY A 461 -7.03 8.24 -19.19
C GLY A 461 -6.50 6.87 -18.75
N LYS A 462 -5.35 6.44 -19.29
CA LYS A 462 -4.72 5.16 -18.97
C LYS A 462 -4.07 5.18 -17.58
N ARG A 463 -4.05 4.03 -16.92
CA ARG A 463 -3.34 3.81 -15.66
C ARG A 463 -1.94 3.30 -15.94
N PRO A 464 -0.89 3.84 -15.32
CA PRO A 464 0.44 3.25 -15.42
C PRO A 464 0.46 1.87 -14.77
N ARG A 465 1.25 0.95 -15.36
CA ARG A 465 1.50 -0.36 -14.77
C ARG A 465 2.03 -0.19 -13.36
N SER A 466 1.66 -1.11 -12.46
CA SER A 466 2.10 -1.10 -11.07
C SER A 466 2.63 -2.47 -10.67
N SER A 467 3.63 -2.49 -9.79
CA SER A 467 4.14 -3.72 -9.15
C SER A 467 3.50 -4.01 -7.79
N MET A 468 2.57 -3.20 -7.31
CA MET A 468 1.85 -3.46 -6.06
C MET A 468 1.16 -4.84 -6.11
N ALA A 469 1.43 -5.68 -5.12
CA ALA A 469 1.00 -7.07 -5.08
C ALA A 469 0.30 -7.43 -3.76
N PRO A 470 -0.80 -6.76 -3.39
CA PRO A 470 -1.58 -7.20 -2.24
C PRO A 470 -2.11 -8.60 -2.53
N THR A 471 -1.87 -9.53 -1.61
CA THR A 471 -2.10 -10.96 -1.83
C THR A 471 -2.90 -11.56 -0.68
N ILE A 472 -3.89 -12.40 -1.00
CA ILE A 472 -4.65 -13.22 -0.04
C ILE A 472 -4.57 -14.68 -0.48
N VAL A 473 -4.24 -15.56 0.46
CA VAL A 473 -4.17 -16.99 0.25
C VAL A 473 -5.29 -17.67 1.02
N LEU A 474 -6.01 -18.56 0.34
CA LEU A 474 -7.07 -19.36 0.93
C LEU A 474 -6.67 -20.84 0.93
N ASP A 475 -6.99 -21.54 2.01
CA ASP A 475 -6.95 -22.99 2.12
C ASP A 475 -8.39 -23.50 2.26
N ASP A 476 -8.82 -24.33 1.32
CA ASP A 476 -10.21 -24.83 1.23
C ASP A 476 -11.26 -23.70 1.37
N GLY A 477 -11.02 -22.59 0.66
CA GLY A 477 -11.90 -21.43 0.63
C GLY A 477 -11.93 -20.59 1.92
N ARG A 478 -11.00 -20.82 2.87
CA ARG A 478 -10.84 -20.06 4.12
C ARG A 478 -9.53 -19.27 4.10
N PRO A 479 -9.51 -18.07 4.64
CA PRO A 479 -8.27 -17.31 4.74
C PRO A 479 -7.19 -18.09 5.51
N LEU A 480 -6.02 -18.19 4.91
CA LEU A 480 -4.83 -18.76 5.52
C LEU A 480 -3.78 -17.68 5.79
N LEU A 481 -3.53 -16.83 4.79
CA LEU A 481 -2.52 -15.79 4.86
C LEU A 481 -2.94 -14.59 4.02
N ALA A 482 -2.67 -13.38 4.51
CA ALA A 482 -2.72 -12.16 3.72
C ALA A 482 -1.40 -11.41 3.90
N LEU A 483 -0.82 -10.89 2.80
CA LEU A 483 0.48 -10.24 2.83
C LEU A 483 0.66 -9.25 1.69
N GLY A 484 1.69 -8.44 1.82
CA GLY A 484 2.23 -7.56 0.78
C GLY A 484 3.42 -6.76 1.30
N SER A 485 3.96 -5.90 0.46
CA SER A 485 5.16 -5.12 0.76
C SER A 485 5.16 -3.80 -0.01
N PRO A 486 5.83 -2.74 0.45
CA PRO A 486 6.36 -1.66 -0.39
C PRO A 486 7.62 -2.12 -1.14
N GLY A 487 8.12 -1.27 -2.08
CA GLY A 487 9.42 -1.47 -2.71
C GLY A 487 9.45 -1.35 -4.24
N GLY A 488 8.49 -0.67 -4.89
CA GLY A 488 8.42 -0.59 -6.35
C GLY A 488 8.41 -1.99 -6.97
N SER A 489 9.20 -2.24 -7.99
CA SER A 489 9.23 -3.56 -8.66
C SER A 489 9.75 -4.71 -7.79
N THR A 490 10.42 -4.43 -6.65
CA THR A 490 10.82 -5.47 -5.68
C THR A 490 9.65 -6.02 -4.87
N ILE A 491 8.49 -5.36 -4.88
CA ILE A 491 7.27 -5.83 -4.19
C ILE A 491 6.90 -7.25 -4.63
N ILE A 492 6.93 -7.51 -5.94
CA ILE A 492 6.57 -8.80 -6.54
C ILE A 492 7.46 -9.91 -6.00
N THR A 493 8.78 -9.69 -6.03
CA THR A 493 9.76 -10.67 -5.57
C THR A 493 9.75 -10.83 -4.05
N THR A 494 9.46 -9.76 -3.30
CA THR A 494 9.30 -9.83 -1.84
C THR A 494 8.11 -10.72 -1.46
N VAL A 495 6.95 -10.51 -2.08
CA VAL A 495 5.77 -11.35 -1.85
C VAL A 495 6.06 -12.80 -2.24
N LEU A 496 6.63 -13.04 -3.42
CA LEU A 496 6.99 -14.37 -3.90
C LEU A 496 7.98 -15.06 -2.94
N GLN A 497 9.05 -14.37 -2.51
CA GLN A 497 10.05 -14.95 -1.62
C GLN A 497 9.47 -15.32 -0.26
N ILE A 498 8.57 -14.50 0.31
CA ILE A 498 7.90 -14.83 1.57
C ILE A 498 7.04 -16.09 1.43
N LEU A 499 6.32 -16.26 0.32
CA LEU A 499 5.52 -17.45 0.05
C LEU A 499 6.42 -18.70 -0.07
N VAL A 500 7.53 -18.62 -0.82
CA VAL A 500 8.53 -19.68 -0.97
C VAL A 500 9.17 -20.01 0.39
N ASN A 501 9.62 -19.03 1.15
CA ASN A 501 10.20 -19.22 2.47
C ASN A 501 9.22 -19.94 3.40
N ARG A 502 7.92 -19.57 3.34
CA ARG A 502 6.88 -20.13 4.21
C ARG A 502 6.55 -21.58 3.85
N TRP A 503 6.41 -21.91 2.56
CA TRP A 503 5.85 -23.20 2.14
C TRP A 503 6.84 -24.18 1.52
N ASP A 504 7.90 -23.70 0.89
CA ASP A 504 8.95 -24.57 0.33
C ASP A 504 10.12 -24.77 1.30
N LEU A 505 10.51 -23.69 2.00
CA LEU A 505 11.62 -23.75 2.95
C LEU A 505 11.17 -23.99 4.40
N GLY A 506 9.85 -24.06 4.67
CA GLY A 506 9.29 -24.46 5.95
C GLY A 506 9.45 -23.45 7.09
N MET A 507 9.77 -22.19 6.79
CA MET A 507 9.91 -21.12 7.78
C MET A 507 8.56 -20.77 8.42
N SER A 508 8.55 -20.37 9.69
CA SER A 508 7.40 -19.67 10.28
C SER A 508 7.18 -18.32 9.59
N LEU A 509 5.97 -17.74 9.69
CA LEU A 509 5.70 -16.45 9.06
C LEU A 509 6.65 -15.32 9.55
N PRO A 510 6.93 -15.17 10.86
CA PRO A 510 7.93 -14.20 11.33
C PRO A 510 9.33 -14.42 10.72
N GLU A 511 9.79 -15.68 10.64
CA GLU A 511 11.08 -15.99 10.01
C GLU A 511 11.08 -15.68 8.52
N ALA A 512 10.00 -16.00 7.80
CA ALA A 512 9.87 -15.75 6.38
C ALA A 512 9.89 -14.24 6.04
N LEU A 513 9.30 -13.39 6.89
CA LEU A 513 9.36 -11.93 6.74
C LEU A 513 10.73 -11.37 7.09
N ALA A 514 11.36 -11.89 8.15
CA ALA A 514 12.67 -11.43 8.62
C ALA A 514 13.83 -11.88 7.72
N ALA A 515 13.66 -12.96 6.96
CA ALA A 515 14.71 -13.55 6.13
C ALA A 515 15.35 -12.51 5.19
N PRO A 516 16.68 -12.57 4.98
CA PRO A 516 17.36 -11.73 4.00
C PRO A 516 16.79 -11.94 2.60
N ARG A 517 16.70 -10.86 1.83
CA ARG A 517 16.00 -10.85 0.53
C ARG A 517 16.95 -10.73 -0.65
N ALA A 518 16.51 -11.30 -1.77
CA ALA A 518 17.08 -11.08 -3.08
C ALA A 518 15.96 -10.81 -4.10
N THR A 519 16.29 -10.14 -5.19
CA THR A 519 15.33 -9.80 -6.24
C THR A 519 15.97 -9.93 -7.61
N GLN A 520 15.36 -10.74 -8.48
CA GLN A 520 15.69 -10.88 -9.89
C GLN A 520 14.49 -10.42 -10.74
N ARG A 521 14.70 -9.37 -11.51
CA ARG A 521 13.64 -8.69 -12.28
C ARG A 521 13.95 -8.67 -13.77
N ASN A 522 14.51 -9.77 -14.26
CA ASN A 522 15.04 -9.91 -15.63
C ASN A 522 16.13 -8.89 -15.95
N THR A 523 16.99 -8.61 -14.97
CA THR A 523 18.15 -7.73 -15.10
C THR A 523 19.44 -8.55 -15.15
N ALA A 524 20.55 -7.93 -15.61
CA ALA A 524 21.85 -8.60 -15.67
C ALA A 524 22.35 -9.07 -14.30
N GLN A 525 21.99 -8.33 -13.24
CA GLN A 525 22.40 -8.62 -11.88
C GLN A 525 21.18 -8.90 -11.00
N THR A 526 21.33 -9.82 -10.06
CA THR A 526 20.40 -10.06 -8.96
C THR A 526 20.77 -9.14 -7.82
N GLN A 527 19.89 -8.24 -7.42
CA GLN A 527 20.08 -7.43 -6.22
C GLN A 527 19.75 -8.26 -4.98
N ALA A 528 20.59 -8.19 -3.96
CA ALA A 528 20.41 -8.97 -2.74
C ALA A 528 20.94 -8.22 -1.51
N GLU A 529 20.28 -8.45 -0.37
CA GLU A 529 20.75 -7.96 0.92
C GLU A 529 22.02 -8.70 1.36
N GLN A 530 22.83 -8.07 2.21
CA GLN A 530 24.11 -8.64 2.64
C GLN A 530 23.94 -10.04 3.26
N GLY A 531 22.96 -10.21 4.14
CA GLY A 531 22.70 -11.52 4.76
C GLY A 531 22.29 -12.62 3.77
N PHE A 532 21.68 -12.27 2.64
CA PHE A 532 21.39 -13.21 1.57
C PHE A 532 22.69 -13.59 0.82
N ILE A 533 23.52 -12.58 0.51
CA ILE A 533 24.83 -12.80 -0.16
C ILE A 533 25.73 -13.68 0.71
N ASP A 534 25.81 -13.40 2.01
CA ASP A 534 26.62 -14.16 2.95
C ASP A 534 26.20 -15.64 3.04
N ARG A 535 24.89 -15.90 2.98
CA ARG A 535 24.34 -17.24 3.12
C ARG A 535 24.36 -18.06 1.82
N TYR A 536 24.01 -17.45 0.70
CA TYR A 536 23.76 -18.16 -0.56
C TYR A 536 24.69 -17.75 -1.70
N GLY A 537 25.46 -16.67 -1.51
CA GLY A 537 26.23 -16.04 -2.59
C GLY A 537 27.24 -16.95 -3.26
N ALA A 538 27.97 -17.77 -2.51
CA ALA A 538 28.97 -18.71 -3.06
C ALA A 538 28.32 -19.74 -3.99
N GLU A 539 27.23 -20.38 -3.54
CA GLU A 539 26.48 -21.38 -4.30
C GLU A 539 25.87 -20.77 -5.56
N LEU A 540 25.16 -19.65 -5.42
CA LEU A 540 24.48 -18.99 -6.53
C LEU A 540 25.49 -18.47 -7.59
N THR A 541 26.65 -17.96 -7.16
CA THR A 541 27.71 -17.53 -8.07
C THR A 541 28.30 -18.72 -8.84
N ALA A 542 28.50 -19.87 -8.17
CA ALA A 542 28.94 -21.11 -8.85
C ALA A 542 27.93 -21.58 -9.89
N ARG A 543 26.65 -21.33 -9.68
CA ARG A 543 25.56 -21.58 -10.63
C ARG A 543 25.43 -20.51 -11.72
N GLY A 544 26.19 -19.42 -11.65
CA GLY A 544 26.25 -18.36 -12.68
C GLY A 544 25.42 -17.12 -12.39
N HIS A 545 24.85 -16.97 -11.18
CA HIS A 545 24.20 -15.71 -10.79
C HIS A 545 25.24 -14.61 -10.52
N SER A 546 24.94 -13.38 -10.97
CA SER A 546 25.69 -12.17 -10.63
C SER A 546 24.95 -11.42 -9.54
N LEU A 547 25.48 -11.41 -8.32
CA LEU A 547 24.85 -10.75 -7.16
C LEU A 547 25.45 -9.35 -6.96
N VAL A 548 24.59 -8.39 -6.62
CA VAL A 548 24.96 -7.02 -6.24
C VAL A 548 24.21 -6.61 -4.97
N LEU A 549 24.93 -5.92 -4.08
CA LEU A 549 24.35 -5.46 -2.82
C LEU A 549 23.22 -4.47 -3.06
N ASN A 550 22.07 -4.74 -2.45
CA ASN A 550 21.00 -3.78 -2.17
C ASN A 550 20.77 -3.79 -0.65
N PRO A 551 21.01 -2.68 0.05
CA PRO A 551 21.03 -2.67 1.52
C PRO A 551 19.69 -3.04 2.15
N GLU A 552 18.56 -2.78 1.46
CA GLU A 552 17.23 -3.01 2.00
C GLU A 552 16.21 -3.28 0.87
N ILE A 553 15.48 -4.38 0.96
CA ILE A 553 14.48 -4.78 -0.02
C ILE A 553 13.11 -4.94 0.64
N GLY A 554 12.19 -3.99 0.38
CA GLY A 554 10.82 -4.01 0.86
C GLY A 554 10.67 -3.81 2.38
N ALA A 555 9.43 -3.84 2.86
CA ALA A 555 9.06 -3.82 4.28
C ALA A 555 7.69 -4.49 4.45
N ALA A 556 7.68 -5.81 4.53
CA ALA A 556 6.46 -6.61 4.40
C ALA A 556 5.57 -6.55 5.64
N THR A 557 4.27 -6.69 5.41
CA THR A 557 3.26 -6.86 6.46
C THR A 557 2.34 -8.03 6.11
N ALA A 558 1.93 -8.82 7.12
CA ALA A 558 1.15 -10.02 6.92
C ALA A 558 0.26 -10.35 8.12
N VAL A 559 -0.78 -11.15 7.89
CA VAL A 559 -1.59 -11.82 8.93
C VAL A 559 -1.82 -13.26 8.51
N GLU A 560 -1.45 -14.21 9.37
CA GLU A 560 -1.72 -15.65 9.22
C GLU A 560 -2.85 -16.11 10.14
N PHE A 561 -3.71 -16.99 9.61
CA PHE A 561 -4.81 -17.62 10.32
C PHE A 561 -4.37 -18.99 10.83
N LEU A 562 -4.13 -19.10 12.13
CA LEU A 562 -3.62 -20.33 12.74
C LEU A 562 -4.74 -21.35 12.96
N ARG A 563 -4.41 -22.66 12.89
CA ARG A 563 -5.37 -23.78 13.02
C ARG A 563 -6.19 -23.77 14.30
N ASN A 564 -5.68 -23.15 15.38
CA ASN A 564 -6.38 -23.01 16.66
C ASN A 564 -7.36 -21.83 16.72
N GLY A 565 -7.59 -21.15 15.59
CA GLY A 565 -8.46 -19.96 15.48
C GLY A 565 -7.80 -18.67 15.97
N ARG A 566 -6.49 -18.68 16.31
CA ARG A 566 -5.71 -17.47 16.57
C ARG A 566 -5.30 -16.81 15.25
N LEU A 567 -5.06 -15.53 15.33
CA LEU A 567 -4.46 -14.73 14.28
C LEU A 567 -3.04 -14.39 14.70
N GLN A 568 -2.09 -14.49 13.77
CA GLN A 568 -0.74 -14.02 13.95
C GLN A 568 -0.51 -12.84 12.98
N ALA A 569 -0.48 -11.62 13.51
CA ALA A 569 -0.06 -10.45 12.76
C ALA A 569 1.46 -10.35 12.80
N VAL A 570 2.07 -10.12 11.64
CA VAL A 570 3.52 -9.97 11.49
C VAL A 570 3.80 -8.75 10.62
N ALA A 571 4.63 -7.85 11.14
CA ALA A 571 5.15 -6.70 10.42
C ALA A 571 6.66 -6.82 10.27
N GLU A 572 7.23 -6.02 9.39
CA GLU A 572 8.68 -5.97 9.18
C GLU A 572 9.43 -5.75 10.51
N PRO A 573 10.44 -6.56 10.86
CA PRO A 573 11.15 -6.37 12.13
C PRO A 573 12.18 -5.24 12.11
N THR A 574 12.83 -4.97 10.99
CA THR A 574 13.98 -4.05 10.92
C THR A 574 13.92 -3.05 9.76
N ARG A 575 13.55 -3.49 8.56
CA ARG A 575 13.53 -2.64 7.36
C ARG A 575 12.56 -1.48 7.55
N ARG A 576 12.95 -0.30 7.06
CA ARG A 576 12.18 0.96 7.20
C ARG A 576 11.81 1.28 8.66
N GLY A 577 12.74 1.01 9.60
CA GLY A 577 12.52 1.28 11.02
C GLY A 577 11.55 0.33 11.73
N GLY A 578 11.25 -0.80 11.11
CA GLY A 578 10.31 -1.79 11.63
C GLY A 578 8.85 -1.40 11.50
N GLY A 579 7.97 -2.38 11.66
CA GLY A 579 6.52 -2.22 11.58
C GLY A 579 5.80 -2.57 12.88
N SER A 580 4.49 -2.43 12.88
CA SER A 580 3.62 -2.64 14.05
C SER A 580 2.53 -3.67 13.75
N ALA A 581 2.55 -4.75 14.53
CA ALA A 581 1.55 -5.80 14.53
C ALA A 581 0.71 -5.72 15.80
N LEU A 582 -0.62 -5.71 15.67
CA LEU A 582 -1.56 -5.62 16.78
C LEU A 582 -2.72 -6.62 16.61
N VAL A 583 -3.31 -7.05 17.75
CA VAL A 583 -4.51 -7.89 17.78
C VAL A 583 -5.57 -7.29 18.71
N VAL A 584 -6.84 -7.56 18.43
CA VAL A 584 -7.96 -7.02 19.22
C VAL A 584 -7.93 -7.54 20.64
N SER A 585 -7.71 -8.83 20.84
CA SER A 585 -7.62 -9.48 22.15
C SER A 585 -6.54 -10.56 22.16
N GLY A 586 -5.72 -10.59 23.21
CA GLY A 586 -4.78 -11.70 23.45
C GLY A 586 -5.47 -12.96 24.01
N ARG A 587 -6.74 -12.88 24.37
CA ARG A 587 -7.55 -13.98 24.93
C ARG A 587 -8.80 -14.19 24.08
N ARG A 588 -9.25 -15.46 24.02
CA ARG A 588 -10.46 -15.86 23.29
C ARG A 588 -11.71 -15.25 23.89
#